data_14db4c03e0dbd1aca939c13de19736b0
#
_entry.id   14db4c03e0dbd1aca939c13de19736b0
#
_cell.length_a   1.000
_cell.length_b   1.000
_cell.length_c   1.000
_cell.angle_alpha   90.00
_cell.angle_beta   90.00
_cell.angle_gamma   90.00
#
_symmetry.space_group_name_H-M   'P 1'
#
loop_
_entity.id
_entity.type
_entity.pdbx_description
1 polymer ?
#
loop_
_entity_poly.entity_id
_entity_poly.type
_entity_poly.pdbx_seq_one_letter_code
_entity_poly.pdbx_strand_id
1 'polypeptide(L)'
;MAELTPMMKQYLEIKEQNKDSILFFRLGDFYEMFGSDARTASRELDLTLTTRDKDKNKSFDEKVPMCGIPYHSSEGYIARLIAKGYKVAICEQTEDPATAKGLVKRDIIRVVTPGTVLDDTSLEAGRSNFCAAAWLAEDKAGFAACDISTGQTHATAFSGPDAGVHLLNEVARFSPAEIILNDTAAQDAALRMLTENKLSCHREIREIDGPAARASIAGQFGEKALSDFPADNFAPLLALGNLLHYLHETQKGDLHHIDTLDFYRQGQFMELDITARRNLELTETLRGKEKKGSLLW
;
A
#
# COMPACT_ATOMS: atom_id res chain seq x y z
N MET A 1 17.24 12.66 -32.42
CA MET A 1 16.72 12.58 -31.03
C MET A 1 17.80 13.14 -30.11
N ALA A 2 17.49 14.11 -29.26
CA ALA A 2 18.47 14.63 -28.32
C ALA A 2 18.91 13.50 -27.38
N GLU A 3 20.20 13.36 -27.15
CA GLU A 3 20.76 12.32 -26.29
C GLU A 3 20.36 12.59 -24.82
N LEU A 4 19.72 11.62 -24.19
CA LEU A 4 19.31 11.73 -22.78
C LEU A 4 20.54 11.86 -21.89
N THR A 5 20.50 12.78 -20.94
CA THR A 5 21.58 12.89 -19.94
C THR A 5 21.67 11.61 -19.11
N PRO A 6 22.86 11.26 -18.57
CA PRO A 6 23.02 10.08 -17.72
C PRO A 6 22.03 10.01 -16.55
N MET A 7 21.76 11.16 -15.92
CA MET A 7 20.77 11.29 -14.85
C MET A 7 19.35 10.97 -15.32
N MET A 8 18.95 11.44 -16.49
CA MET A 8 17.62 11.16 -17.03
C MET A 8 17.47 9.69 -17.46
N LYS A 9 18.54 9.04 -17.92
CA LYS A 9 18.55 7.60 -18.17
C LYS A 9 18.28 6.82 -16.88
N GLN A 10 19.00 7.14 -15.78
CA GLN A 10 18.81 6.54 -14.47
C GLN A 10 17.37 6.75 -13.94
N TYR A 11 16.83 7.97 -14.09
CA TYR A 11 15.44 8.27 -13.72
C TYR A 11 14.44 7.36 -14.46
N LEU A 12 14.59 7.24 -15.78
CA LEU A 12 13.67 6.44 -16.60
C LEU A 12 13.77 4.94 -16.28
N GLU A 13 14.97 4.41 -16.03
CA GLU A 13 15.19 3.02 -15.62
C GLU A 13 14.47 2.70 -14.28
N ILE A 14 14.61 3.58 -13.29
CA ILE A 14 13.95 3.43 -12.00
C ILE A 14 12.42 3.59 -12.16
N LYS A 15 11.97 4.56 -12.95
CA LYS A 15 10.54 4.78 -13.20
C LYS A 15 9.89 3.60 -13.92
N GLU A 16 10.58 2.97 -14.86
CA GLU A 16 10.07 1.79 -15.57
C GLU A 16 9.73 0.62 -14.64
N GLN A 17 10.47 0.49 -13.53
CA GLN A 17 10.21 -0.50 -12.48
C GLN A 17 9.10 -0.09 -11.50
N ASN A 18 8.70 1.20 -11.50
CA ASN A 18 7.73 1.78 -10.58
C ASN A 18 6.70 2.65 -11.32
N LYS A 19 6.11 2.10 -12.39
CA LYS A 19 5.21 2.85 -13.30
C LYS A 19 3.97 3.41 -12.62
N ASP A 20 3.44 2.69 -11.65
CA ASP A 20 2.22 2.99 -10.91
C ASP A 20 2.41 3.97 -9.75
N SER A 21 3.64 4.39 -9.47
CA SER A 21 3.99 5.28 -8.36
C SER A 21 4.51 6.61 -8.84
N ILE A 22 4.23 7.70 -8.17
CA ILE A 22 4.87 9.00 -8.40
C ILE A 22 6.30 8.91 -7.85
N LEU A 23 7.30 9.08 -8.72
CA LEU A 23 8.70 8.92 -8.36
C LEU A 23 9.26 10.21 -7.77
N PHE A 24 9.57 10.22 -6.48
CA PHE A 24 10.30 11.27 -5.78
C PHE A 24 11.80 11.01 -5.91
N PHE A 25 12.41 11.61 -6.92
CA PHE A 25 13.81 11.33 -7.28
C PHE A 25 14.75 12.35 -6.63
N ARG A 26 15.63 11.90 -5.72
CA ARG A 26 16.55 12.77 -4.98
C ARG A 26 17.59 13.44 -5.85
N LEU A 27 17.62 14.76 -5.87
CA LEU A 27 18.62 15.59 -6.55
C LEU A 27 19.05 16.75 -5.64
N GLY A 28 20.19 16.58 -5.00
CA GLY A 28 20.67 17.54 -3.97
C GLY A 28 19.68 17.65 -2.83
N ASP A 29 19.17 18.85 -2.57
CA ASP A 29 18.24 19.13 -1.48
C ASP A 29 16.77 18.99 -1.87
N PHE A 30 16.48 18.45 -3.07
CA PHE A 30 15.13 18.31 -3.59
C PHE A 30 14.81 16.87 -3.95
N TYR A 31 13.51 16.54 -3.84
CA TYR A 31 12.90 15.48 -4.63
C TYR A 31 12.33 16.11 -5.89
N GLU A 32 12.79 15.68 -7.04
CA GLU A 32 12.31 16.13 -8.34
C GLU A 32 11.50 15.05 -9.02
N MET A 33 10.42 15.48 -9.65
CA MET A 33 9.53 14.65 -10.46
C MET A 33 9.59 15.11 -11.90
N PHE A 34 9.51 14.19 -12.85
CA PHE A 34 9.60 14.48 -14.30
C PHE A 34 8.43 13.89 -15.08
N GLY A 35 8.16 14.42 -16.26
CA GLY A 35 7.19 13.90 -17.20
C GLY A 35 5.75 13.89 -16.66
N SER A 36 5.10 12.72 -16.72
CA SER A 36 3.75 12.51 -16.22
C SER A 36 3.65 12.73 -14.72
N ASP A 37 4.66 12.28 -13.96
CA ASP A 37 4.68 12.43 -12.50
C ASP A 37 4.72 13.90 -12.09
N ALA A 38 5.51 14.72 -12.81
CA ALA A 38 5.57 16.15 -12.58
C ALA A 38 4.22 16.85 -12.83
N ARG A 39 3.52 16.48 -13.91
CA ARG A 39 2.19 17.02 -14.22
C ARG A 39 1.17 16.64 -13.15
N THR A 40 1.18 15.39 -12.71
CA THR A 40 0.30 14.90 -11.66
C THR A 40 0.61 15.60 -10.33
N ALA A 41 1.86 15.57 -9.88
CA ALA A 41 2.26 16.19 -8.63
C ALA A 41 2.02 17.70 -8.61
N SER A 42 2.33 18.41 -9.71
CA SER A 42 2.04 19.84 -9.84
C SER A 42 0.57 20.15 -9.62
N ARG A 43 -0.33 19.39 -10.23
CA ARG A 43 -1.78 19.57 -10.10
C ARG A 43 -2.29 19.24 -8.69
N GLU A 44 -1.83 18.11 -8.14
CA GLU A 44 -2.35 17.59 -6.86
C GLU A 44 -1.79 18.33 -5.63
N LEU A 45 -0.60 18.91 -5.77
CA LEU A 45 0.13 19.56 -4.67
C LEU A 45 0.25 21.07 -4.82
N ASP A 46 -0.31 21.66 -5.92
CA ASP A 46 -0.18 23.08 -6.26
C ASP A 46 1.27 23.53 -6.44
N LEU A 47 2.10 22.68 -7.08
CA LEU A 47 3.51 22.99 -7.34
C LEU A 47 3.69 23.66 -8.71
N THR A 48 4.64 24.58 -8.78
CA THR A 48 4.99 25.21 -10.06
C THR A 48 5.63 24.18 -11.00
N LEU A 49 5.01 24.00 -12.18
CA LEU A 49 5.57 23.19 -13.24
C LEU A 49 6.63 23.97 -14.00
N THR A 50 7.83 23.40 -14.13
CA THR A 50 8.98 24.01 -14.79
C THR A 50 9.68 23.00 -15.70
N THR A 51 10.87 23.31 -16.19
CA THR A 51 11.67 22.41 -17.03
C THR A 51 13.17 22.65 -16.79
N ARG A 52 13.97 21.60 -16.88
CA ARG A 52 15.44 21.68 -16.89
C ARG A 52 16.02 21.93 -18.28
N ASP A 53 15.23 21.74 -19.34
CA ASP A 53 15.68 21.98 -20.72
C ASP A 53 15.85 23.49 -20.95
N LYS A 54 17.10 23.90 -21.15
CA LYS A 54 17.49 25.30 -21.36
C LYS A 54 17.37 25.72 -22.82
N ASP A 55 16.98 24.83 -23.74
CA ASP A 55 16.84 25.16 -25.14
C ASP A 55 15.71 26.18 -25.35
N LYS A 56 16.09 27.39 -25.72
CA LYS A 56 15.16 28.52 -25.95
C LYS A 56 14.33 28.36 -27.23
N ASN A 57 14.73 27.46 -28.12
CA ASN A 57 14.03 27.22 -29.38
C ASN A 57 12.87 26.25 -29.29
N LYS A 58 12.77 25.53 -28.16
CA LYS A 58 11.65 24.61 -27.88
C LYS A 58 10.55 25.31 -27.10
N SER A 59 9.32 25.04 -27.49
CA SER A 59 8.14 25.41 -26.66
C SER A 59 8.15 24.66 -25.33
N PHE A 60 7.38 25.13 -24.34
CA PHE A 60 7.27 24.44 -23.04
C PHE A 60 6.75 23.00 -23.20
N ASP A 61 5.82 22.77 -24.12
CA ASP A 61 5.22 21.44 -24.37
C ASP A 61 6.18 20.44 -25.01
N GLU A 62 7.23 20.92 -25.69
CA GLU A 62 8.29 20.09 -26.28
C GLU A 62 9.39 19.73 -25.28
N LYS A 63 9.36 20.32 -24.08
CA LYS A 63 10.33 20.08 -23.00
C LYS A 63 9.79 19.07 -22.00
N VAL A 64 10.71 18.36 -21.35
CA VAL A 64 10.31 17.47 -20.25
C VAL A 64 9.89 18.32 -19.05
N PRO A 65 8.61 18.29 -18.66
CA PRO A 65 8.14 19.02 -17.50
C PRO A 65 8.75 18.44 -16.24
N MET A 66 9.01 19.30 -15.26
CA MET A 66 9.46 18.92 -13.95
C MET A 66 8.82 19.80 -12.87
N CYS A 67 8.69 19.26 -11.66
CA CYS A 67 8.46 20.00 -10.44
C CYS A 67 9.30 19.39 -9.32
N GLY A 68 9.46 20.09 -8.21
CA GLY A 68 10.25 19.58 -7.10
C GLY A 68 9.82 20.17 -5.76
N ILE A 69 10.15 19.45 -4.70
CA ILE A 69 9.90 19.82 -3.31
C ILE A 69 11.19 19.65 -2.51
N PRO A 70 11.42 20.44 -1.44
CA PRO A 70 12.55 20.21 -0.54
C PRO A 70 12.40 18.84 0.15
N TYR A 71 13.49 18.06 0.19
CA TYR A 71 13.41 16.70 0.74
C TYR A 71 13.03 16.67 2.23
N HIS A 72 13.48 17.63 2.99
CA HIS A 72 13.23 17.73 4.45
C HIS A 72 11.77 18.08 4.80
N SER A 73 10.98 18.51 3.85
CA SER A 73 9.54 18.82 4.01
C SER A 73 8.64 17.90 3.20
N SER A 74 9.16 16.79 2.71
CA SER A 74 8.44 15.88 1.80
C SER A 74 7.25 15.17 2.43
N GLU A 75 7.26 14.92 3.74
CA GLU A 75 6.23 14.18 4.47
C GLU A 75 4.83 14.74 4.24
N GLY A 76 4.64 16.06 4.41
CA GLY A 76 3.34 16.69 4.17
C GLY A 76 2.86 16.63 2.72
N TYR A 77 3.76 16.60 1.75
CA TYR A 77 3.43 16.41 0.34
C TYR A 77 3.08 14.96 0.04
N ILE A 78 3.82 14.01 0.60
CA ILE A 78 3.53 12.58 0.50
C ILE A 78 2.15 12.30 1.08
N ALA A 79 1.86 12.78 2.29
CA ALA A 79 0.55 12.62 2.94
C ALA A 79 -0.61 13.09 2.05
N ARG A 80 -0.48 14.25 1.40
CA ARG A 80 -1.50 14.78 0.47
C ARG A 80 -1.71 13.89 -0.76
N LEU A 81 -0.67 13.29 -1.31
CA LEU A 81 -0.76 12.36 -2.43
C LEU A 81 -1.40 11.04 -2.00
N ILE A 82 -0.98 10.49 -0.87
CA ILE A 82 -1.51 9.24 -0.32
C ILE A 82 -3.00 9.39 0.02
N ALA A 83 -3.43 10.50 0.63
CA ALA A 83 -4.84 10.77 0.91
C ALA A 83 -5.72 10.84 -0.36
N LYS A 84 -5.12 11.07 -1.52
CA LYS A 84 -5.78 11.04 -2.83
C LYS A 84 -5.63 9.69 -3.55
N GLY A 85 -5.08 8.66 -2.89
CA GLY A 85 -4.92 7.30 -3.41
C GLY A 85 -3.70 7.08 -4.31
N TYR A 86 -2.78 8.06 -4.40
CA TYR A 86 -1.53 7.87 -5.14
C TYR A 86 -0.53 7.07 -4.33
N LYS A 87 0.38 6.37 -5.02
CA LYS A 87 1.58 5.77 -4.45
C LYS A 87 2.78 6.68 -4.70
N VAL A 88 3.71 6.72 -3.77
CA VAL A 88 4.93 7.53 -3.88
C VAL A 88 6.15 6.64 -3.68
N ALA A 89 6.98 6.51 -4.71
CA ALA A 89 8.26 5.82 -4.65
C ALA A 89 9.36 6.81 -4.26
N ILE A 90 10.00 6.59 -3.13
CA ILE A 90 11.08 7.43 -2.60
C ILE A 90 12.40 6.88 -3.10
N CYS A 91 13.07 7.66 -3.94
CA CYS A 91 14.36 7.33 -4.53
C CYS A 91 15.46 8.19 -3.93
N GLU A 92 16.36 7.57 -3.16
CA GLU A 92 17.46 8.22 -2.48
C GLU A 92 18.81 7.93 -3.11
N GLN A 93 19.77 8.78 -2.81
CA GLN A 93 21.19 8.58 -3.13
C GLN A 93 21.75 7.50 -2.21
N THR A 94 22.25 6.41 -2.78
CA THR A 94 22.80 5.27 -2.03
C THR A 94 24.33 5.34 -1.85
N GLU A 95 24.96 6.38 -2.41
CA GLU A 95 26.37 6.69 -2.21
C GLU A 95 26.58 8.18 -1.93
N ASP A 96 27.67 8.51 -1.25
CA ASP A 96 28.01 9.88 -0.92
C ASP A 96 28.41 10.65 -2.20
N PRO A 97 27.71 11.76 -2.51
CA PRO A 97 28.03 12.60 -3.67
C PRO A 97 29.47 13.13 -3.68
N ALA A 98 30.09 13.31 -2.49
CA ALA A 98 31.44 13.81 -2.36
C ALA A 98 32.51 12.79 -2.80
N THR A 99 32.19 11.50 -2.72
CA THR A 99 33.11 10.40 -3.04
C THR A 99 32.78 9.70 -4.37
N ALA A 100 31.60 9.96 -4.94
CA ALA A 100 31.12 9.32 -6.15
C ALA A 100 31.99 9.68 -7.37
N LYS A 101 32.47 8.66 -8.10
CA LYS A 101 33.19 8.82 -9.37
C LYS A 101 32.19 8.82 -10.52
N GLY A 102 31.53 9.96 -10.75
CA GLY A 102 30.59 10.11 -11.85
C GLY A 102 29.16 10.38 -11.39
N LEU A 103 28.17 9.71 -11.99
CA LEU A 103 26.76 9.84 -11.60
C LEU A 103 26.51 9.11 -10.28
N VAL A 104 26.04 9.83 -9.28
CA VAL A 104 25.65 9.27 -7.96
C VAL A 104 24.59 8.19 -8.16
N LYS A 105 24.82 7.02 -7.58
CA LYS A 105 23.87 5.91 -7.61
C LYS A 105 22.64 6.23 -6.78
N ARG A 106 21.48 5.85 -7.27
CA ARG A 106 20.18 6.03 -6.61
C ARG A 106 19.40 4.75 -6.66
N ASP A 107 18.60 4.51 -5.64
CA ASP A 107 17.70 3.35 -5.56
C ASP A 107 16.42 3.73 -4.81
N ILE A 108 15.37 2.95 -5.03
CA ILE A 108 14.14 3.05 -4.25
C ILE A 108 14.40 2.49 -2.86
N ILE A 109 14.25 3.33 -1.85
CA ILE A 109 14.38 2.91 -0.45
C ILE A 109 13.03 2.54 0.18
N ARG A 110 11.93 3.07 -0.38
CA ARG A 110 10.58 2.82 0.11
C ARG A 110 9.54 3.23 -0.93
N VAL A 111 8.44 2.47 -0.99
CA VAL A 111 7.22 2.88 -1.68
C VAL A 111 6.14 3.13 -0.63
N VAL A 112 5.68 4.38 -0.51
CA VAL A 112 4.60 4.75 0.41
C VAL A 112 3.27 4.59 -0.31
N THR A 113 2.35 3.89 0.34
CA THR A 113 0.99 3.62 -0.16
C THR A 113 -0.03 3.88 0.97
N PRO A 114 -1.33 3.97 0.70
CA PRO A 114 -2.32 4.20 1.75
C PRO A 114 -2.25 3.25 2.94
N GLY A 115 -1.96 1.96 2.69
CA GLY A 115 -1.86 0.93 3.74
C GLY A 115 -0.48 0.84 4.40
N THR A 116 0.53 1.58 3.90
CA THR A 116 1.91 1.49 4.38
C THR A 116 2.46 2.79 4.95
N VAL A 117 1.59 3.74 5.28
CA VAL A 117 1.98 4.99 5.95
C VAL A 117 2.43 4.71 7.38
N LEU A 118 3.56 5.32 7.80
CA LEU A 118 4.11 5.24 9.15
C LEU A 118 4.14 6.60 9.87
N ASP A 119 3.94 7.70 9.14
CA ASP A 119 4.12 9.04 9.67
C ASP A 119 2.90 9.48 10.49
N ASP A 120 3.12 9.92 11.73
CA ASP A 120 2.08 10.38 12.66
C ASP A 120 1.19 11.49 12.08
N THR A 121 1.74 12.32 11.18
CA THR A 121 0.98 13.41 10.52
C THR A 121 -0.06 12.90 9.51
N SER A 122 0.10 11.67 9.05
CA SER A 122 -0.76 11.03 8.04
C SER A 122 -1.72 10.01 8.65
N LEU A 123 -1.51 9.63 9.92
CA LEU A 123 -2.34 8.67 10.64
C LEU A 123 -3.37 9.39 11.51
N GLU A 124 -4.61 8.91 11.49
CA GLU A 124 -5.64 9.36 12.43
C GLU A 124 -5.37 8.77 13.81
N ALA A 125 -5.15 9.63 14.81
CA ALA A 125 -4.92 9.18 16.19
C ALA A 125 -6.05 8.25 16.67
N GLY A 126 -5.69 7.08 17.19
CA GLY A 126 -6.62 6.09 17.72
C GLY A 126 -7.38 5.29 16.65
N ARG A 127 -6.88 5.25 15.41
CA ARG A 127 -7.38 4.36 14.36
C ARG A 127 -6.23 3.58 13.75
N SER A 128 -6.39 2.26 13.67
CA SER A 128 -5.42 1.41 12.98
C SER A 128 -5.44 1.66 11.47
N ASN A 129 -4.26 1.64 10.84
CA ASN A 129 -4.10 1.80 9.40
C ASN A 129 -3.73 0.46 8.78
N PHE A 130 -4.74 -0.36 8.49
CA PHE A 130 -4.52 -1.70 7.97
C PHE A 130 -4.20 -1.71 6.48
N CYS A 131 -3.13 -2.42 6.10
CA CYS A 131 -2.94 -3.02 4.81
C CYS A 131 -3.45 -4.46 4.87
N ALA A 132 -4.28 -4.89 3.94
CA ALA A 132 -4.91 -6.20 3.98
C ALA A 132 -4.72 -6.99 2.69
N ALA A 133 -4.95 -8.31 2.77
CA ALA A 133 -5.09 -9.19 1.62
C ALA A 133 -6.30 -10.10 1.81
N ALA A 134 -7.05 -10.31 0.73
CA ALA A 134 -8.21 -11.18 0.71
C ALA A 134 -8.09 -12.15 -0.46
N TRP A 135 -8.26 -13.43 -0.16
CA TRP A 135 -8.15 -14.54 -1.09
C TRP A 135 -9.46 -15.31 -1.12
N LEU A 136 -10.03 -15.47 -2.30
CA LEU A 136 -11.28 -16.24 -2.52
C LEU A 136 -11.01 -17.33 -3.55
N ALA A 137 -11.45 -18.56 -3.24
CA ALA A 137 -11.37 -19.72 -4.12
C ALA A 137 -12.56 -20.62 -3.85
N GLU A 138 -13.54 -20.64 -4.77
CA GLU A 138 -14.78 -21.41 -4.66
C GLU A 138 -15.48 -21.21 -3.29
N ASP A 139 -15.54 -22.24 -2.47
CA ASP A 139 -16.14 -22.27 -1.13
C ASP A 139 -15.14 -22.01 0.00
N LYS A 140 -13.96 -21.47 -0.31
CA LYS A 140 -12.88 -21.17 0.65
C LYS A 140 -12.43 -19.74 0.52
N ALA A 141 -12.23 -19.10 1.65
CA ALA A 141 -11.69 -17.75 1.69
C ALA A 141 -10.67 -17.59 2.81
N GLY A 142 -9.76 -16.62 2.61
CA GLY A 142 -8.76 -16.22 3.58
C GLY A 142 -8.64 -14.71 3.60
N PHE A 143 -8.42 -14.18 4.79
CA PHE A 143 -8.17 -12.77 5.02
C PHE A 143 -6.94 -12.59 5.90
N ALA A 144 -6.14 -11.59 5.59
CA ALA A 144 -5.04 -11.13 6.43
C ALA A 144 -5.01 -9.61 6.45
N ALA A 145 -4.65 -9.02 7.58
CA ALA A 145 -4.48 -7.58 7.73
C ALA A 145 -3.29 -7.30 8.65
N CYS A 146 -2.50 -6.28 8.30
CA CYS A 146 -1.36 -5.82 9.09
C CYS A 146 -1.42 -4.31 9.25
N ASP A 147 -1.30 -3.84 10.48
CA ASP A 147 -0.99 -2.45 10.78
C ASP A 147 0.53 -2.32 10.95
N ILE A 148 1.18 -1.75 9.94
CA ILE A 148 2.64 -1.63 9.92
C ILE A 148 3.15 -0.74 11.07
N SER A 149 2.37 0.24 11.52
CA SER A 149 2.79 1.16 12.57
C SER A 149 2.92 0.48 13.93
N THR A 150 2.08 -0.53 14.18
CA THR A 150 2.04 -1.26 15.46
C THR A 150 2.63 -2.67 15.38
N GLY A 151 2.82 -3.19 14.16
CA GLY A 151 3.23 -4.58 13.92
C GLY A 151 2.12 -5.62 14.12
N GLN A 152 0.90 -5.21 14.48
CA GLN A 152 -0.23 -6.11 14.68
C GLN A 152 -0.67 -6.74 13.37
N THR A 153 -0.66 -8.07 13.32
CA THR A 153 -1.10 -8.83 12.15
C THR A 153 -2.19 -9.81 12.54
N HIS A 154 -3.24 -9.83 11.76
CA HIS A 154 -4.41 -10.68 11.94
C HIS A 154 -4.60 -11.56 10.71
N ALA A 155 -5.03 -12.81 10.90
CA ALA A 155 -5.42 -13.69 9.81
C ALA A 155 -6.58 -14.59 10.20
N THR A 156 -7.40 -14.96 9.21
CA THR A 156 -8.53 -15.87 9.43
C THR A 156 -8.90 -16.62 8.16
N ALA A 157 -9.65 -17.72 8.33
CA ALA A 157 -10.11 -18.60 7.28
C ALA A 157 -11.62 -18.76 7.33
N PHE A 158 -12.24 -18.86 6.15
CA PHE A 158 -13.63 -19.18 5.98
C PHE A 158 -13.78 -20.35 5.01
N SER A 159 -14.75 -21.25 5.27
CA SER A 159 -15.03 -22.40 4.42
C SER A 159 -16.54 -22.61 4.34
N GLY A 160 -17.01 -23.14 3.22
CA GLY A 160 -18.42 -23.41 2.95
C GLY A 160 -19.06 -22.38 2.01
N PRO A 161 -20.36 -22.56 1.69
CA PRO A 161 -21.04 -21.78 0.65
C PRO A 161 -21.07 -20.27 0.92
N ASP A 162 -20.96 -19.87 2.19
CA ASP A 162 -21.00 -18.45 2.61
C ASP A 162 -19.60 -17.85 2.83
N ALA A 163 -18.51 -18.53 2.42
CA ALA A 163 -17.14 -18.08 2.62
C ALA A 163 -16.90 -16.66 2.07
N GLY A 164 -17.44 -16.35 0.89
CA GLY A 164 -17.35 -15.00 0.30
C GLY A 164 -18.09 -13.94 1.09
N VAL A 165 -19.24 -14.26 1.70
CA VAL A 165 -20.01 -13.34 2.56
C VAL A 165 -19.25 -13.04 3.84
N HIS A 166 -18.66 -14.07 4.48
CA HIS A 166 -17.83 -13.90 5.68
C HIS A 166 -16.59 -13.06 5.37
N LEU A 167 -15.93 -13.31 4.22
CA LEU A 167 -14.80 -12.51 3.76
C LEU A 167 -15.18 -11.03 3.59
N LEU A 168 -16.34 -10.74 2.97
CA LEU A 168 -16.84 -9.39 2.78
C LEU A 168 -17.08 -8.68 4.13
N ASN A 169 -17.69 -9.37 5.09
CA ASN A 169 -17.92 -8.84 6.43
C ASN A 169 -16.61 -8.54 7.15
N GLU A 170 -15.59 -9.37 6.94
CA GLU A 170 -14.28 -9.18 7.54
C GLU A 170 -13.54 -7.99 6.95
N VAL A 171 -13.53 -7.84 5.62
CA VAL A 171 -13.00 -6.65 4.94
C VAL A 171 -13.69 -5.38 5.45
N ALA A 172 -15.01 -5.41 5.61
CA ALA A 172 -15.75 -4.28 6.16
C ALA A 172 -15.44 -4.01 7.64
N ARG A 173 -15.17 -5.06 8.43
CA ARG A 173 -14.80 -4.95 9.86
C ARG A 173 -13.47 -4.24 10.04
N PHE A 174 -12.45 -4.64 9.31
CA PHE A 174 -11.13 -4.04 9.37
C PHE A 174 -11.09 -2.68 8.66
N SER A 175 -11.94 -2.48 7.65
CA SER A 175 -11.97 -1.25 6.83
C SER A 175 -10.55 -0.80 6.43
N PRO A 176 -9.77 -1.68 5.78
CA PRO A 176 -8.36 -1.40 5.50
C PRO A 176 -8.22 -0.19 4.58
N ALA A 177 -7.12 0.55 4.73
CA ALA A 177 -6.78 1.66 3.85
C ALA A 177 -6.34 1.17 2.47
N GLU A 178 -5.86 -0.07 2.40
CA GLU A 178 -5.40 -0.72 1.19
C GLU A 178 -5.64 -2.22 1.26
N ILE A 179 -6.06 -2.84 0.14
CA ILE A 179 -6.32 -4.27 0.09
C ILE A 179 -5.80 -4.89 -1.20
N ILE A 180 -5.16 -6.05 -1.06
CA ILE A 180 -4.70 -6.91 -2.13
C ILE A 180 -5.75 -8.00 -2.34
N LEU A 181 -6.16 -8.21 -3.58
CA LEU A 181 -7.15 -9.21 -3.94
C LEU A 181 -6.57 -10.16 -4.98
N ASN A 182 -6.81 -11.48 -4.84
CA ASN A 182 -6.60 -12.39 -5.95
C ASN A 182 -7.69 -12.18 -7.02
N ASP A 183 -7.49 -12.74 -8.22
CA ASP A 183 -8.39 -12.53 -9.36
C ASP A 183 -9.84 -12.89 -9.05
N THR A 184 -10.07 -13.99 -8.33
CA THR A 184 -11.43 -14.44 -7.96
C THR A 184 -12.10 -13.43 -7.01
N ALA A 185 -11.40 -12.98 -5.97
CA ALA A 185 -11.89 -11.96 -5.04
C ALA A 185 -12.12 -10.61 -5.75
N ALA A 186 -11.24 -10.24 -6.68
CA ALA A 186 -11.37 -9.01 -7.46
C ALA A 186 -12.55 -9.04 -8.45
N GLN A 187 -13.03 -10.22 -8.84
CA GLN A 187 -14.21 -10.40 -9.70
C GLN A 187 -15.51 -10.50 -8.91
N ASP A 188 -15.45 -10.75 -7.61
CA ASP A 188 -16.64 -10.79 -6.75
C ASP A 188 -17.33 -9.42 -6.70
N ALA A 189 -18.63 -9.39 -7.05
CA ALA A 189 -19.38 -8.15 -7.20
C ALA A 189 -19.51 -7.36 -5.88
N ALA A 190 -19.66 -8.06 -4.75
CA ALA A 190 -19.84 -7.42 -3.45
C ALA A 190 -18.52 -6.84 -2.92
N LEU A 191 -17.41 -7.58 -3.07
CA LEU A 191 -16.07 -7.09 -2.75
C LEU A 191 -15.69 -5.90 -3.64
N ARG A 192 -16.00 -5.94 -4.93
CA ARG A 192 -15.81 -4.81 -5.85
C ARG A 192 -16.53 -3.55 -5.39
N MET A 193 -17.82 -3.65 -5.07
CA MET A 193 -18.60 -2.49 -4.59
C MET A 193 -18.00 -1.88 -3.31
N LEU A 194 -17.47 -2.72 -2.42
CA LEU A 194 -16.83 -2.25 -1.19
C LEU A 194 -15.49 -1.55 -1.46
N THR A 195 -14.71 -2.10 -2.40
CA THR A 195 -13.35 -1.63 -2.69
C THR A 195 -13.30 -0.45 -3.66
N GLU A 196 -14.19 -0.38 -4.66
CA GLU A 196 -14.22 0.70 -5.65
C GLU A 196 -14.54 2.07 -5.05
N ASN A 197 -15.28 2.12 -3.96
CA ASN A 197 -15.74 3.38 -3.37
C ASN A 197 -14.89 3.91 -2.19
N LYS A 198 -13.98 3.11 -1.62
CA LYS A 198 -13.32 3.47 -0.36
C LYS A 198 -11.86 3.05 -0.21
N LEU A 199 -11.36 2.16 -1.04
CA LEU A 199 -10.08 1.51 -0.84
C LEU A 199 -9.18 1.63 -2.06
N SER A 200 -7.90 1.87 -1.82
CA SER A 200 -6.86 1.69 -2.81
C SER A 200 -6.69 0.19 -3.03
N CYS A 201 -7.28 -0.34 -4.11
CA CYS A 201 -7.23 -1.77 -4.42
C CYS A 201 -6.08 -2.05 -5.40
N HIS A 202 -5.21 -2.98 -5.05
CA HIS A 202 -4.14 -3.46 -5.91
C HIS A 202 -4.47 -4.84 -6.45
N ARG A 203 -4.66 -4.94 -7.78
CA ARG A 203 -4.91 -6.20 -8.48
C ARG A 203 -3.62 -6.81 -9.05
N GLU A 204 -2.63 -5.97 -9.31
CA GLU A 204 -1.39 -6.36 -9.96
C GLU A 204 -0.25 -6.46 -8.94
N ILE A 205 -0.27 -7.47 -8.10
CA ILE A 205 0.89 -7.90 -7.37
C ILE A 205 1.48 -9.14 -8.05
N ARG A 206 2.78 -9.33 -7.92
CA ARG A 206 3.40 -10.61 -8.25
C ARG A 206 3.01 -11.62 -7.19
N GLU A 207 1.97 -12.40 -7.48
CA GLU A 207 1.49 -13.44 -6.57
C GLU A 207 2.60 -14.47 -6.31
N ILE A 208 2.74 -14.85 -5.03
CA ILE A 208 3.59 -15.95 -4.63
C ILE A 208 2.76 -17.22 -4.44
N ASP A 209 3.38 -18.36 -4.71
CA ASP A 209 2.76 -19.66 -4.55
C ASP A 209 2.69 -20.13 -3.07
N GLY A 210 2.03 -21.25 -2.82
CA GLY A 210 1.87 -21.79 -1.47
C GLY A 210 3.19 -22.08 -0.75
N PRO A 211 4.19 -22.72 -1.38
CA PRO A 211 5.53 -22.90 -0.79
C PRO A 211 6.22 -21.59 -0.40
N ALA A 212 6.21 -20.58 -1.26
CA ALA A 212 6.80 -19.29 -0.99
C ALA A 212 6.04 -18.53 0.11
N ALA A 213 4.69 -18.59 0.10
CA ALA A 213 3.85 -18.02 1.16
C ALA A 213 4.17 -18.65 2.53
N ARG A 214 4.29 -19.98 2.58
CA ARG A 214 4.67 -20.72 3.79
C ARG A 214 6.04 -20.30 4.30
N ALA A 215 7.05 -20.21 3.42
CA ALA A 215 8.40 -19.77 3.76
C ALA A 215 8.40 -18.31 4.29
N SER A 216 7.62 -17.41 3.67
CA SER A 216 7.49 -16.02 4.12
C SER A 216 6.90 -15.94 5.53
N ILE A 217 5.81 -16.67 5.80
CA ILE A 217 5.16 -16.70 7.12
C ILE A 217 6.09 -17.29 8.19
N ALA A 218 6.75 -18.41 7.87
CA ALA A 218 7.71 -19.04 8.79
C ALA A 218 8.90 -18.13 9.10
N GLY A 219 9.41 -17.41 8.09
CA GLY A 219 10.49 -16.45 8.25
C GLY A 219 10.13 -15.28 9.14
N GLN A 220 8.87 -14.80 9.05
CA GLN A 220 8.39 -13.62 9.80
C GLN A 220 7.95 -13.98 11.23
N PHE A 221 7.15 -15.06 11.41
CA PHE A 221 6.51 -15.41 12.67
C PHE A 221 7.02 -16.70 13.30
N GLY A 222 7.94 -17.37 12.63
CA GLY A 222 8.45 -18.69 13.03
C GLY A 222 7.56 -19.86 12.57
N GLU A 223 8.15 -21.06 12.52
CA GLU A 223 7.50 -22.30 12.04
C GLU A 223 6.20 -22.65 12.80
N LYS A 224 6.12 -22.29 14.09
CA LYS A 224 4.93 -22.57 14.91
C LYS A 224 3.67 -21.87 14.41
N ALA A 225 3.81 -20.69 13.82
CA ALA A 225 2.67 -19.94 13.27
C ALA A 225 1.93 -20.73 12.20
N LEU A 226 2.62 -21.59 11.46
CA LEU A 226 2.02 -22.41 10.41
C LEU A 226 1.03 -23.46 10.94
N SER A 227 1.11 -23.84 12.20
CA SER A 227 0.20 -24.84 12.81
C SER A 227 -1.23 -24.31 12.98
N ASP A 228 -1.43 -23.02 12.98
CA ASP A 228 -2.76 -22.39 13.14
C ASP A 228 -3.56 -22.39 11.84
N PHE A 229 -2.88 -22.53 10.69
CA PHE A 229 -3.51 -22.54 9.37
C PHE A 229 -4.18 -23.90 9.09
N PRO A 230 -5.44 -23.89 8.59
CA PRO A 230 -6.14 -25.13 8.27
C PRO A 230 -5.47 -25.86 7.10
N ALA A 231 -5.33 -27.18 7.22
CA ALA A 231 -4.66 -28.00 6.22
C ALA A 231 -5.48 -28.13 4.92
N ASP A 232 -6.79 -27.98 5.00
CA ASP A 232 -7.74 -28.12 3.88
C ASP A 232 -8.13 -26.80 3.24
N ASN A 233 -7.68 -25.66 3.77
CA ASN A 233 -7.94 -24.33 3.23
C ASN A 233 -6.64 -23.51 3.16
N PHE A 234 -6.11 -23.39 1.95
CA PHE A 234 -4.88 -22.62 1.69
C PHE A 234 -5.11 -21.11 1.52
N ALA A 235 -6.35 -20.65 1.42
CA ALA A 235 -6.65 -19.25 1.14
C ALA A 235 -6.05 -18.27 2.19
N PRO A 236 -6.14 -18.50 3.51
CA PRO A 236 -5.53 -17.59 4.49
C PRO A 236 -3.99 -17.60 4.44
N LEU A 237 -3.39 -18.74 4.11
CA LEU A 237 -1.93 -18.83 3.94
C LEU A 237 -1.48 -18.00 2.74
N LEU A 238 -2.21 -18.08 1.62
CA LEU A 238 -1.94 -17.25 0.43
C LEU A 238 -2.21 -15.78 0.70
N ALA A 239 -3.30 -15.44 1.40
CA ALA A 239 -3.60 -14.06 1.77
C ALA A 239 -2.45 -13.45 2.61
N LEU A 240 -2.05 -14.09 3.71
CA LEU A 240 -0.99 -13.58 4.57
C LEU A 240 0.37 -13.57 3.88
N GLY A 241 0.72 -14.65 3.14
CA GLY A 241 1.99 -14.73 2.42
C GLY A 241 2.14 -13.61 1.38
N ASN A 242 1.10 -13.35 0.59
CA ASN A 242 1.10 -12.27 -0.40
C ASN A 242 1.09 -10.88 0.26
N LEU A 243 0.40 -10.71 1.40
CA LEU A 243 0.49 -9.48 2.19
C LEU A 243 1.93 -9.21 2.64
N LEU A 244 2.59 -10.19 3.25
CA LEU A 244 3.98 -10.05 3.69
C LEU A 244 4.93 -9.76 2.52
N HIS A 245 4.75 -10.46 1.41
CA HIS A 245 5.53 -10.20 0.20
C HIS A 245 5.39 -8.75 -0.28
N TYR A 246 4.16 -8.26 -0.35
CA TYR A 246 3.87 -6.86 -0.70
C TYR A 246 4.51 -5.86 0.27
N LEU A 247 4.43 -6.12 1.58
CA LEU A 247 5.04 -5.27 2.59
C LEU A 247 6.57 -5.24 2.46
N HIS A 248 7.21 -6.37 2.19
CA HIS A 248 8.65 -6.43 1.92
C HIS A 248 9.05 -5.67 0.65
N GLU A 249 8.28 -5.81 -0.44
CA GLU A 249 8.54 -5.10 -1.69
C GLU A 249 8.39 -3.58 -1.54
N THR A 250 7.40 -3.12 -0.78
CA THR A 250 7.13 -1.70 -0.61
C THR A 250 8.04 -1.03 0.42
N GLN A 251 8.35 -1.69 1.52
CA GLN A 251 9.15 -1.09 2.59
C GLN A 251 10.65 -1.20 2.33
N LYS A 252 11.11 -2.19 1.52
CA LYS A 252 12.54 -2.39 1.19
C LYS A 252 13.47 -2.50 2.41
N GLY A 253 12.92 -2.43 3.61
CA GLY A 253 13.61 -2.40 4.89
C GLY A 253 13.25 -3.57 5.77
N ASP A 254 13.74 -3.49 7.00
CA ASP A 254 13.49 -4.47 8.00
C ASP A 254 12.07 -4.34 8.59
N LEU A 255 11.32 -5.44 8.61
CA LEU A 255 9.98 -5.55 9.17
C LEU A 255 9.97 -6.37 10.48
N HIS A 256 11.08 -6.42 11.21
CA HIS A 256 11.21 -7.20 12.45
C HIS A 256 10.21 -6.81 13.55
N HIS A 257 9.69 -5.60 13.52
CA HIS A 257 8.65 -5.15 14.45
C HIS A 257 7.28 -5.78 14.19
N ILE A 258 7.08 -6.41 13.03
CA ILE A 258 5.89 -7.20 12.72
C ILE A 258 6.15 -8.63 13.22
N ASP A 259 6.00 -8.86 14.50
CA ASP A 259 6.38 -10.12 15.16
C ASP A 259 5.19 -10.88 15.76
N THR A 260 4.00 -10.27 15.75
CA THR A 260 2.79 -10.83 16.37
C THR A 260 1.76 -11.19 15.31
N LEU A 261 1.35 -12.46 15.27
CA LEU A 261 0.26 -12.96 14.44
C LEU A 261 -0.88 -13.47 15.31
N ASP A 262 -2.04 -12.86 15.19
CA ASP A 262 -3.30 -13.31 15.74
C ASP A 262 -4.10 -14.06 14.68
N PHE A 263 -4.04 -15.41 14.70
CA PHE A 263 -4.86 -16.24 13.84
C PHE A 263 -6.14 -16.63 14.60
N TYR A 264 -7.26 -15.96 14.28
CA TYR A 264 -8.53 -16.22 14.90
C TYR A 264 -9.45 -17.07 14.01
N ARG A 265 -10.39 -17.77 14.63
CA ARG A 265 -11.33 -18.67 13.95
C ARG A 265 -12.75 -18.13 13.97
N GLN A 266 -13.50 -18.46 12.94
CA GLN A 266 -14.93 -18.21 12.87
C GLN A 266 -15.65 -18.81 14.10
N GLY A 267 -16.64 -18.09 14.65
CA GLY A 267 -17.37 -18.53 15.83
C GLY A 267 -16.69 -18.25 17.18
N GLN A 268 -15.46 -17.73 17.19
CA GLN A 268 -14.76 -17.30 18.40
C GLN A 268 -15.37 -16.04 19.01
N PHE A 269 -15.95 -15.19 18.14
CA PHE A 269 -16.64 -13.95 18.52
C PHE A 269 -18.01 -13.89 17.84
N MET A 270 -18.90 -13.04 18.36
CA MET A 270 -20.18 -12.76 17.73
C MET A 270 -19.93 -12.02 16.41
N GLU A 271 -20.36 -12.62 15.31
CA GLU A 271 -20.27 -12.02 13.98
C GLU A 271 -21.38 -10.96 13.79
N LEU A 272 -21.00 -9.78 13.36
CA LEU A 272 -21.90 -8.72 12.98
C LEU A 272 -21.68 -8.38 11.51
N ASP A 273 -22.71 -8.52 10.70
CA ASP A 273 -22.65 -8.14 9.30
C ASP A 273 -22.53 -6.61 9.11
N ILE A 274 -22.25 -6.18 7.90
CA ILE A 274 -22.07 -4.76 7.55
C ILE A 274 -23.30 -3.94 7.95
N THR A 275 -24.49 -4.49 7.75
CA THR A 275 -25.78 -3.82 8.03
C THR A 275 -26.00 -3.66 9.51
N ALA A 276 -25.76 -4.72 10.30
CA ALA A 276 -25.87 -4.68 11.76
C ALA A 276 -24.87 -3.69 12.36
N ARG A 277 -23.60 -3.72 11.93
CA ARG A 277 -22.55 -2.77 12.39
C ARG A 277 -22.94 -1.33 12.15
N ARG A 278 -23.45 -1.02 10.96
CA ARG A 278 -23.91 0.31 10.59
C ARG A 278 -25.14 0.74 11.39
N ASN A 279 -26.15 -0.14 11.51
CA ASN A 279 -27.40 0.19 12.18
C ASN A 279 -27.23 0.36 13.71
N LEU A 280 -26.27 -0.36 14.29
CA LEU A 280 -25.89 -0.22 15.69
C LEU A 280 -24.97 0.98 15.96
N GLU A 281 -24.55 1.70 14.90
CA GLU A 281 -23.63 2.83 15.02
C GLU A 281 -22.38 2.49 15.85
N LEU A 282 -21.77 1.32 15.61
CA LEU A 282 -20.69 0.82 16.46
C LEU A 282 -19.47 1.74 16.49
N THR A 283 -19.02 2.15 15.33
CA THR A 283 -17.76 2.90 15.15
C THR A 283 -17.97 4.32 14.63
N GLU A 284 -19.11 4.59 14.02
CA GLU A 284 -19.47 5.91 13.46
C GLU A 284 -20.98 6.10 13.47
N THR A 285 -21.44 7.35 13.58
CA THR A 285 -22.86 7.70 13.52
C THR A 285 -23.41 7.63 12.09
N LEU A 286 -24.68 7.22 11.94
CA LEU A 286 -25.35 7.10 10.64
C LEU A 286 -25.41 8.42 9.85
N ARG A 287 -25.64 9.53 10.55
CA ARG A 287 -25.87 10.85 9.92
C ARG A 287 -24.58 11.63 9.70
N GLY A 288 -23.69 11.65 10.70
CA GLY A 288 -22.48 12.50 10.66
C GLY A 288 -21.23 11.75 10.24
N LYS A 289 -21.24 10.41 10.25
CA LYS A 289 -20.03 9.55 10.11
C LYS A 289 -18.92 9.96 11.07
N GLU A 290 -19.30 10.44 12.24
CA GLU A 290 -18.41 10.85 13.32
C GLU A 290 -18.23 9.72 14.32
N LYS A 291 -17.04 9.59 14.90
CA LYS A 291 -16.81 8.68 16.02
C LYS A 291 -17.58 9.11 17.27
N LYS A 292 -17.65 10.41 17.51
CA LYS A 292 -18.37 10.98 18.64
C LYS A 292 -19.86 10.70 18.53
N GLY A 293 -20.37 9.97 19.55
CA GLY A 293 -21.76 9.54 19.59
C GLY A 293 -22.01 8.15 19.04
N SER A 294 -20.97 7.44 18.56
CA SER A 294 -21.05 6.01 18.26
C SER A 294 -21.00 5.17 19.55
N LEU A 295 -21.36 3.88 19.46
CA LEU A 295 -21.44 2.99 20.63
C LEU A 295 -20.07 2.73 21.27
N LEU A 296 -19.01 2.70 20.50
CA LEU A 296 -17.64 2.40 20.96
C LEU A 296 -16.77 3.65 21.17
N TRP A 297 -17.39 4.84 21.17
CA TRP A 297 -16.68 6.11 21.39
C TRP A 297 -16.42 6.41 22.87
#